data_681219682e2fd672e0777eedb50ea0a3
#
_entry.id   681219682e2fd672e0777eedb50ea0a3
#
_cell.length_a   1.000
_cell.length_b   1.000
_cell.length_c   1.000
_cell.angle_alpha   90.00
_cell.angle_beta   90.00
_cell.angle_gamma   90.00
#
_symmetry.space_group_name_H-M   'P 1'
#
loop_
_entity.id
_entity.type
_entity.pdbx_description
1 polymer ?
#
loop_
_entity_poly.entity_id
_entity_poly.type
_entity_poly.pdbx_seq_one_letter_code
_entity_poly.pdbx_strand_id
1 'polypeptide(L)'
;MEFIKTLFKNRKLAFSLGKNDFKNRFANTGLGAIWGFLSPFIFMLTYVIVFQYILKVGSSGNFPYVVWFLPAMSMWMTLNDTIMNASGSIRAYSYLVKKVVFPVDIIPIISIISCSFVALFLFLISIIVCAIFGYIPNVLTFLYIIFATYIFIIAFTRFTSAITTLIPDFAQLLGIAMQLFFWFTPIIWNLNMVDGHPKIKTILMCTPFTYLVTGMREAFIDESIITANNGMFTIVFWVITIILFLWGNHIFKKSKKDFADVL
;
A
#
# COMPACT_ATOMS: atom_id res chain seq x y z
N MET A 1 -5.08 11.00 -20.15
CA MET A 1 -4.89 9.99 -21.22
C MET A 1 -3.42 9.72 -21.56
N GLU A 2 -2.53 10.73 -21.63
CA GLU A 2 -1.10 10.53 -21.95
C GLU A 2 -0.36 9.58 -20.99
N PHE A 3 -0.57 9.71 -19.66
CA PHE A 3 0.06 8.84 -18.67
C PHE A 3 -0.20 7.36 -18.96
N ILE A 4 -1.47 6.99 -19.16
CA ILE A 4 -1.86 5.59 -19.43
C ILE A 4 -1.21 5.09 -20.73
N LYS A 5 -1.20 5.91 -21.80
CA LYS A 5 -0.52 5.58 -23.05
C LYS A 5 0.98 5.38 -22.85
N THR A 6 1.64 6.27 -22.09
CA THR A 6 3.07 6.18 -21.77
C THR A 6 3.38 4.92 -20.97
N LEU A 7 2.52 4.55 -19.99
CA LEU A 7 2.67 3.35 -19.20
C LEU A 7 2.57 2.09 -20.08
N PHE A 8 1.54 1.97 -20.88
CA PHE A 8 1.37 0.82 -21.78
C PHE A 8 2.50 0.68 -22.80
N LYS A 9 2.95 1.79 -23.39
CA LYS A 9 4.08 1.80 -24.34
C LYS A 9 5.36 1.31 -23.67
N ASN A 10 5.63 1.71 -22.42
CA ASN A 10 6.88 1.42 -21.72
C ASN A 10 6.74 0.28 -20.68
N ARG A 11 5.69 -0.53 -20.71
CA ARG A 11 5.42 -1.57 -19.69
C ARG A 11 6.58 -2.58 -19.51
N LYS A 12 7.23 -2.99 -20.60
CA LYS A 12 8.38 -3.92 -20.55
C LYS A 12 9.58 -3.27 -19.86
N LEU A 13 9.83 -1.99 -20.17
CA LEU A 13 10.90 -1.20 -19.54
C LEU A 13 10.64 -1.02 -18.05
N ALA A 14 9.42 -0.60 -17.67
CA ALA A 14 9.03 -0.42 -16.28
C ALA A 14 9.18 -1.72 -15.47
N PHE A 15 8.77 -2.86 -16.02
CA PHE A 15 8.91 -4.17 -15.38
C PHE A 15 10.37 -4.58 -15.22
N SER A 16 11.19 -4.44 -16.27
CA SER A 16 12.62 -4.76 -16.22
C SER A 16 13.35 -3.91 -15.20
N LEU A 17 13.07 -2.60 -15.17
CA LEU A 17 13.68 -1.68 -14.21
C LEU A 17 13.16 -1.98 -12.78
N GLY A 18 11.88 -2.30 -12.59
CA GLY A 18 11.34 -2.66 -11.28
C GLY A 18 11.96 -3.94 -10.70
N LYS A 19 12.19 -4.94 -11.54
CA LYS A 19 12.92 -6.15 -11.13
C LYS A 19 14.37 -5.85 -10.73
N ASN A 20 15.03 -4.97 -11.47
CA ASN A 20 16.39 -4.55 -11.14
C ASN A 20 16.44 -3.69 -9.88
N ASP A 21 15.44 -2.79 -9.69
CA ASP A 21 15.30 -1.97 -8.48
C ASP A 21 15.20 -2.87 -7.24
N PHE A 22 14.33 -3.89 -7.28
CA PHE A 22 14.22 -4.85 -6.18
C PHE A 22 15.55 -5.53 -5.84
N LYS A 23 16.29 -5.99 -6.85
CA LYS A 23 17.61 -6.60 -6.64
C LYS A 23 18.62 -5.62 -6.05
N ASN A 24 18.65 -4.40 -6.58
CA ASN A 24 19.63 -3.38 -6.19
C ASN A 24 19.40 -2.85 -4.77
N ARG A 25 18.16 -2.83 -4.27
CA ARG A 25 17.87 -2.42 -2.87
C ARG A 25 18.66 -3.22 -1.85
N PHE A 26 18.97 -4.46 -2.15
CA PHE A 26 19.64 -5.39 -1.23
C PHE A 26 21.01 -5.86 -1.73
N ALA A 27 21.54 -5.30 -2.82
CA ALA A 27 22.75 -5.77 -3.47
C ALA A 27 24.02 -5.73 -2.59
N ASN A 28 24.05 -4.78 -1.64
CA ASN A 28 25.21 -4.57 -0.76
C ASN A 28 25.07 -5.28 0.60
N THR A 29 24.11 -6.21 0.74
CA THR A 29 23.87 -6.93 2.00
C THR A 29 24.25 -8.42 1.85
N GLY A 30 24.75 -9.04 2.92
CA GLY A 30 25.21 -10.43 2.89
C GLY A 30 24.12 -11.45 2.49
N LEU A 31 22.86 -11.23 2.86
CA LEU A 31 21.73 -12.08 2.50
C LEU A 31 20.99 -11.61 1.22
N GLY A 32 21.42 -10.47 0.65
CA GLY A 32 20.83 -9.96 -0.59
C GLY A 32 19.31 -9.72 -0.47
N ALA A 33 18.59 -10.07 -1.53
CA ALA A 33 17.15 -9.88 -1.65
C ALA A 33 16.29 -10.59 -0.56
N ILE A 34 16.87 -11.56 0.16
CA ILE A 34 16.20 -12.28 1.25
C ILE A 34 15.77 -11.32 2.34
N TRP A 35 16.55 -10.27 2.63
CA TRP A 35 16.18 -9.24 3.61
C TRP A 35 14.86 -8.54 3.30
N GLY A 36 14.53 -8.36 2.02
CA GLY A 36 13.27 -7.77 1.61
C GLY A 36 12.04 -8.57 2.04
N PHE A 37 12.19 -9.87 2.20
CA PHE A 37 11.13 -10.78 2.66
C PHE A 37 11.21 -11.05 4.16
N LEU A 38 12.41 -11.23 4.68
CA LEU A 38 12.65 -11.63 6.07
C LEU A 38 12.26 -10.52 7.05
N SER A 39 12.59 -9.27 6.76
CA SER A 39 12.29 -8.13 7.65
C SER A 39 10.78 -7.98 7.89
N PRO A 40 9.91 -7.84 6.88
CA PRO A 40 8.47 -7.73 7.09
C PRO A 40 7.87 -9.00 7.71
N PHE A 41 8.40 -10.18 7.39
CA PHE A 41 7.95 -11.44 8.00
C PHE A 41 8.22 -11.47 9.51
N ILE A 42 9.46 -11.15 9.95
CA ILE A 42 9.82 -11.10 11.38
C ILE A 42 8.96 -10.06 12.09
N PHE A 43 8.73 -8.91 11.47
CA PHE A 43 7.89 -7.87 12.04
C PHE A 43 6.45 -8.37 12.28
N MET A 44 5.82 -8.99 11.28
CA MET A 44 4.48 -9.59 11.41
C MET A 44 4.46 -10.68 12.49
N LEU A 45 5.46 -11.55 12.51
CA LEU A 45 5.59 -12.61 13.51
C LEU A 45 5.68 -12.04 14.92
N THR A 46 6.47 -10.97 15.12
CA THR A 46 6.59 -10.28 16.41
C THR A 46 5.23 -9.78 16.89
N TYR A 47 4.43 -9.15 16.03
CA TYR A 47 3.08 -8.71 16.40
C TYR A 47 2.19 -9.89 16.80
N VAL A 48 2.21 -10.98 16.03
CA VAL A 48 1.43 -12.17 16.35
C VAL A 48 1.84 -12.73 17.73
N ILE A 49 3.15 -12.85 18.00
CA ILE A 49 3.64 -13.33 19.30
C ILE A 49 3.19 -12.40 20.43
N VAL A 50 3.38 -11.11 20.29
CA VAL A 50 3.04 -10.14 21.34
C VAL A 50 1.53 -10.14 21.62
N PHE A 51 0.71 -9.98 20.59
CA PHE A 51 -0.74 -9.81 20.80
C PHE A 51 -1.45 -11.12 21.12
N GLN A 52 -1.09 -12.22 20.48
CA GLN A 52 -1.76 -13.49 20.71
C GLN A 52 -1.27 -14.21 21.97
N TYR A 53 0.04 -14.26 22.20
CA TYR A 53 0.61 -15.07 23.28
C TYR A 53 0.95 -14.27 24.56
N ILE A 54 1.46 -13.04 24.42
CA ILE A 54 1.87 -12.23 25.61
C ILE A 54 0.66 -11.46 26.14
N LEU A 55 0.01 -10.66 25.30
CA LEU A 55 -1.14 -9.84 25.72
C LEU A 55 -2.44 -10.66 25.77
N LYS A 56 -2.44 -11.88 25.22
CA LYS A 56 -3.61 -12.76 25.15
C LYS A 56 -4.85 -12.02 24.68
N VAL A 57 -4.68 -11.14 23.69
CA VAL A 57 -5.79 -10.50 23.00
C VAL A 57 -6.58 -11.64 22.37
N GLY A 58 -7.72 -11.94 22.95
CA GLY A 58 -8.57 -13.04 22.54
C GLY A 58 -8.99 -12.92 21.09
N SER A 59 -9.62 -13.96 20.56
CA SER A 59 -10.21 -13.94 19.23
C SER A 59 -11.09 -12.69 19.07
N SER A 60 -10.89 -11.94 18.00
CA SER A 60 -11.80 -10.84 17.64
C SER A 60 -13.07 -11.48 17.06
N GLY A 61 -14.08 -11.67 17.90
CA GLY A 61 -15.26 -12.46 17.55
C GLY A 61 -14.97 -13.98 17.59
N ASN A 62 -15.41 -14.72 16.57
CA ASN A 62 -15.25 -16.18 16.45
C ASN A 62 -13.94 -16.63 15.78
N PHE A 63 -13.01 -15.70 15.48
CA PHE A 63 -11.82 -15.97 14.68
C PHE A 63 -10.54 -15.90 15.51
N PRO A 64 -9.54 -16.79 15.25
CA PRO A 64 -8.20 -16.65 15.84
C PRO A 64 -7.58 -15.29 15.49
N TYR A 65 -6.92 -14.66 16.45
CA TYR A 65 -6.31 -13.34 16.23
C TYR A 65 -5.39 -13.29 15.00
N VAL A 66 -4.66 -14.37 14.74
CA VAL A 66 -3.76 -14.48 13.58
C VAL A 66 -4.52 -14.31 12.26
N VAL A 67 -5.66 -14.96 12.10
CA VAL A 67 -6.49 -14.91 10.89
C VAL A 67 -7.07 -13.51 10.69
N TRP A 68 -7.42 -12.85 11.79
CA TRP A 68 -7.94 -11.50 11.78
C TRP A 68 -6.86 -10.45 11.47
N PHE A 69 -5.64 -10.65 11.98
CA PHE A 69 -4.54 -9.68 11.93
C PHE A 69 -3.73 -9.75 10.63
N LEU A 70 -3.32 -10.97 10.20
CA LEU A 70 -2.38 -11.13 9.09
C LEU A 70 -2.82 -10.50 7.77
N PRO A 71 -4.06 -10.68 7.29
CA PRO A 71 -4.51 -10.03 6.06
C PRO A 71 -4.47 -8.50 6.15
N ALA A 72 -4.91 -7.95 7.27
CA ALA A 72 -4.91 -6.52 7.52
C ALA A 72 -3.48 -5.94 7.55
N MET A 73 -2.57 -6.62 8.24
CA MET A 73 -1.18 -6.17 8.37
C MET A 73 -0.41 -6.30 7.05
N SER A 74 -0.62 -7.39 6.28
CA SER A 74 0.00 -7.55 4.96
C SER A 74 -0.43 -6.45 3.99
N MET A 75 -1.71 -6.06 4.03
CA MET A 75 -2.22 -4.94 3.25
C MET A 75 -1.60 -3.62 3.67
N TRP A 76 -1.54 -3.35 4.98
CA TRP A 76 -0.92 -2.13 5.50
C TRP A 76 0.56 -2.02 5.11
N MET A 77 1.34 -3.09 5.29
CA MET A 77 2.76 -3.10 4.92
C MET A 77 2.94 -2.85 3.43
N THR A 78 2.09 -3.44 2.59
CA THR A 78 2.08 -3.20 1.14
C THR A 78 1.82 -1.73 0.82
N LEU A 79 0.81 -1.11 1.44
CA LEU A 79 0.48 0.30 1.24
C LEU A 79 1.63 1.21 1.69
N ASN A 80 2.09 1.03 2.93
CA ASN A 80 3.13 1.87 3.51
C ASN A 80 4.44 1.79 2.73
N ASP A 81 4.95 0.58 2.49
CA ASP A 81 6.23 0.40 1.79
C ASP A 81 6.16 0.92 0.36
N THR A 82 5.08 0.63 -0.36
CA THR A 82 4.94 1.05 -1.75
C THR A 82 4.77 2.57 -1.86
N ILE A 83 3.96 3.19 -1.01
CA ILE A 83 3.74 4.65 -1.02
C ILE A 83 5.05 5.38 -0.69
N MET A 84 5.76 4.97 0.36
CA MET A 84 6.99 5.64 0.76
C MET A 84 8.08 5.54 -0.31
N ASN A 85 8.30 4.35 -0.87
CA ASN A 85 9.31 4.14 -1.91
C ASN A 85 8.95 4.85 -3.22
N ALA A 86 7.70 4.74 -3.68
CA ALA A 86 7.29 5.37 -4.93
C ALA A 86 7.27 6.90 -4.82
N SER A 87 6.97 7.47 -3.64
CA SER A 87 7.01 8.92 -3.42
C SER A 87 8.42 9.48 -3.50
N GLY A 88 9.44 8.75 -3.01
CA GLY A 88 10.85 9.15 -3.09
C GLY A 88 11.54 8.79 -4.42
N SER A 89 10.87 8.04 -5.30
CA SER A 89 11.50 7.41 -6.45
C SER A 89 12.11 8.39 -7.46
N ILE A 90 11.48 9.51 -7.75
CA ILE A 90 11.98 10.49 -8.75
C ILE A 90 13.33 11.04 -8.31
N ARG A 91 13.52 11.31 -7.02
CA ARG A 91 14.81 11.75 -6.47
C ARG A 91 15.85 10.63 -6.50
N ALA A 92 15.46 9.41 -6.13
CA ALA A 92 16.33 8.24 -6.18
C ALA A 92 16.84 7.95 -7.59
N TYR A 93 16.01 8.22 -8.60
CA TYR A 93 16.35 8.05 -10.01
C TYR A 93 16.69 9.36 -10.75
N SER A 94 17.24 10.36 -10.04
CA SER A 94 17.60 11.66 -10.60
C SER A 94 18.45 11.57 -11.86
N TYR A 95 19.37 10.60 -11.93
CA TYR A 95 20.20 10.35 -13.12
C TYR A 95 19.38 9.97 -14.37
N LEU A 96 18.19 9.37 -14.22
CA LEU A 96 17.27 9.08 -15.34
C LEU A 96 16.49 10.32 -15.76
N VAL A 97 16.13 11.17 -14.80
CA VAL A 97 15.37 12.41 -15.05
C VAL A 97 16.20 13.38 -15.90
N LYS A 98 17.52 13.44 -15.67
CA LYS A 98 18.46 14.28 -16.42
C LYS A 98 18.73 13.79 -17.85
N LYS A 99 18.29 12.58 -18.21
CA LYS A 99 18.40 12.08 -19.59
C LYS A 99 17.22 12.55 -20.44
N VAL A 100 17.51 13.21 -21.55
CA VAL A 100 16.53 13.90 -22.43
C VAL A 100 15.39 13.01 -22.94
N VAL A 101 15.58 11.70 -23.05
CA VAL A 101 14.65 10.77 -23.70
C VAL A 101 13.91 9.84 -22.72
N PHE A 102 14.15 9.96 -21.39
CA PHE A 102 13.54 9.04 -20.44
C PHE A 102 12.11 9.46 -20.06
N PRO A 103 11.11 8.56 -20.11
CA PRO A 103 9.73 8.88 -19.71
C PRO A 103 9.60 8.93 -18.18
N VAL A 104 9.80 10.10 -17.59
CA VAL A 104 9.77 10.33 -16.12
C VAL A 104 8.48 9.81 -15.48
N ASP A 105 7.38 9.78 -16.21
CA ASP A 105 6.08 9.29 -15.75
C ASP A 105 6.10 7.84 -15.25
N ILE A 106 7.06 7.01 -15.68
CA ILE A 106 7.14 5.60 -15.26
C ILE A 106 7.98 5.39 -14.00
N ILE A 107 8.73 6.40 -13.53
CA ILE A 107 9.64 6.24 -12.38
C ILE A 107 8.90 5.77 -11.11
N PRO A 108 7.78 6.38 -10.69
CA PRO A 108 7.03 5.87 -9.54
C PRO A 108 6.52 4.44 -9.74
N ILE A 109 6.18 4.07 -10.99
CA ILE A 109 5.72 2.71 -11.33
C ILE A 109 6.84 1.67 -11.18
N ILE A 110 8.09 2.04 -11.46
CA ILE A 110 9.26 1.18 -11.22
C ILE A 110 9.31 0.74 -9.75
N SER A 111 9.17 1.69 -8.83
CA SER A 111 9.17 1.41 -7.38
C SER A 111 7.93 0.63 -6.94
N ILE A 112 6.75 0.90 -7.52
CA ILE A 112 5.54 0.12 -7.26
C ILE A 112 5.76 -1.35 -7.65
N ILE A 113 6.31 -1.62 -8.84
CA ILE A 113 6.61 -2.99 -9.29
C ILE A 113 7.64 -3.66 -8.37
N SER A 114 8.68 -2.95 -7.96
CA SER A 114 9.69 -3.44 -7.03
C SER A 114 9.09 -3.87 -5.68
N CYS A 115 8.23 -3.03 -5.08
CA CYS A 115 7.55 -3.34 -3.82
C CYS A 115 6.52 -4.47 -3.98
N SER A 116 5.95 -4.65 -5.17
CA SER A 116 4.97 -5.71 -5.44
C SER A 116 5.52 -7.12 -5.24
N PHE A 117 6.84 -7.34 -5.38
CA PHE A 117 7.45 -8.65 -5.07
C PHE A 117 7.34 -8.99 -3.59
N VAL A 118 7.57 -8.02 -2.71
CA VAL A 118 7.39 -8.19 -1.25
C VAL A 118 5.91 -8.33 -0.90
N ALA A 119 5.05 -7.50 -1.49
CA ALA A 119 3.61 -7.56 -1.30
C ALA A 119 3.04 -8.96 -1.63
N LEU A 120 3.46 -9.52 -2.76
CA LEU A 120 3.03 -10.85 -3.19
C LEU A 120 3.44 -11.94 -2.18
N PHE A 121 4.65 -11.85 -1.63
CA PHE A 121 5.11 -12.74 -0.57
C PHE A 121 4.27 -12.61 0.71
N LEU A 122 3.95 -11.39 1.15
CA LEU A 122 3.13 -11.15 2.33
C LEU A 122 1.71 -11.68 2.18
N PHE A 123 1.10 -11.50 1.00
CA PHE A 123 -0.22 -12.06 0.70
C PHE A 123 -0.18 -13.58 0.64
N LEU A 124 0.86 -14.18 0.06
CA LEU A 124 1.02 -15.64 0.06
C LEU A 124 1.12 -16.21 1.47
N ILE A 125 1.93 -15.59 2.34
CA ILE A 125 2.01 -15.99 3.76
C ILE A 125 0.64 -15.88 4.43
N SER A 126 -0.08 -14.78 4.22
CA SER A 126 -1.42 -14.60 4.79
C SER A 126 -2.38 -15.69 4.32
N ILE A 127 -2.37 -16.04 3.02
CA ILE A 127 -3.19 -17.12 2.48
C ILE A 127 -2.82 -18.47 3.11
N ILE A 128 -1.53 -18.80 3.16
CA ILE A 128 -1.05 -20.09 3.69
C ILE A 128 -1.43 -20.22 5.17
N VAL A 129 -1.13 -19.19 5.98
CA VAL A 129 -1.40 -19.25 7.42
C VAL A 129 -2.91 -19.30 7.68
N CYS A 130 -3.71 -18.46 7.04
CA CYS A 130 -5.17 -18.49 7.21
C CYS A 130 -5.76 -19.84 6.76
N ALA A 131 -5.27 -20.44 5.68
CA ALA A 131 -5.71 -21.76 5.20
C ALA A 131 -5.40 -22.88 6.21
N ILE A 132 -4.28 -22.82 6.94
CA ILE A 132 -3.96 -23.78 8.02
C ILE A 132 -5.03 -23.72 9.13
N PHE A 133 -5.60 -22.53 9.40
CA PHE A 133 -6.70 -22.36 10.34
C PHE A 133 -8.09 -22.64 9.75
N GLY A 134 -8.17 -23.05 8.49
CA GLY A 134 -9.43 -23.35 7.80
C GLY A 134 -10.11 -22.16 7.12
N TYR A 135 -9.44 -21.02 7.04
CA TYR A 135 -9.97 -19.79 6.41
C TYR A 135 -9.34 -19.57 5.04
N ILE A 136 -10.14 -19.76 3.98
CA ILE A 136 -9.71 -19.55 2.59
C ILE A 136 -10.32 -18.25 2.08
N PRO A 137 -9.53 -17.36 1.45
CA PRO A 137 -10.06 -16.08 0.98
C PRO A 137 -11.07 -16.26 -0.15
N ASN A 138 -12.12 -15.43 -0.12
CA ASN A 138 -13.00 -15.26 -1.27
C ASN A 138 -12.19 -14.62 -2.41
N VAL A 139 -11.97 -15.37 -3.48
CA VAL A 139 -11.09 -14.98 -4.59
C VAL A 139 -11.53 -13.67 -5.25
N LEU A 140 -12.84 -13.45 -5.42
CA LEU A 140 -13.36 -12.23 -6.07
C LEU A 140 -13.09 -10.99 -5.21
N THR A 141 -13.40 -11.06 -3.91
CA THR A 141 -13.16 -9.95 -2.98
C THR A 141 -11.65 -9.68 -2.85
N PHE A 142 -10.85 -10.73 -2.73
CA PHE A 142 -9.39 -10.62 -2.65
C PHE A 142 -8.79 -9.92 -3.88
N LEU A 143 -9.15 -10.36 -5.09
CA LEU A 143 -8.66 -9.75 -6.34
C LEU A 143 -9.16 -8.32 -6.51
N TYR A 144 -10.42 -8.06 -6.14
CA TYR A 144 -10.97 -6.71 -6.18
C TYR A 144 -10.20 -5.76 -5.26
N ILE A 145 -9.93 -6.16 -4.02
CA ILE A 145 -9.19 -5.32 -3.07
C ILE A 145 -7.75 -5.09 -3.52
N ILE A 146 -7.07 -6.10 -4.06
CA ILE A 146 -5.74 -5.92 -4.66
C ILE A 146 -5.80 -4.91 -5.81
N PHE A 147 -6.76 -5.04 -6.73
CA PHE A 147 -6.94 -4.11 -7.83
C PHE A 147 -7.18 -2.69 -7.32
N ALA A 148 -8.10 -2.50 -6.38
CA ALA A 148 -8.40 -1.21 -5.77
C ALA A 148 -7.17 -0.60 -5.10
N THR A 149 -6.36 -1.43 -4.42
CA THR A 149 -5.11 -1.03 -3.75
C THR A 149 -4.11 -0.45 -4.76
N TYR A 150 -3.84 -1.13 -5.86
CA TYR A 150 -2.89 -0.63 -6.84
C TYR A 150 -3.37 0.63 -7.56
N ILE A 151 -4.66 0.77 -7.84
CA ILE A 151 -5.22 2.00 -8.38
C ILE A 151 -5.05 3.16 -7.38
N PHE A 152 -5.36 2.93 -6.10
CA PHE A 152 -5.16 3.92 -5.05
C PHE A 152 -3.68 4.31 -4.89
N ILE A 153 -2.77 3.33 -4.83
CA ILE A 153 -1.32 3.58 -4.74
C ILE A 153 -0.85 4.43 -5.93
N ILE A 154 -1.24 4.10 -7.16
CA ILE A 154 -0.87 4.89 -8.34
C ILE A 154 -1.42 6.31 -8.23
N ALA A 155 -2.68 6.49 -7.83
CA ALA A 155 -3.29 7.80 -7.67
C ALA A 155 -2.57 8.64 -6.61
N PHE A 156 -2.31 8.05 -5.44
CA PHE A 156 -1.68 8.72 -4.32
C PHE A 156 -0.21 9.05 -4.59
N THR A 157 0.54 8.12 -5.17
CA THR A 157 1.98 8.31 -5.44
C THR A 157 2.25 9.28 -6.58
N ARG A 158 1.33 9.48 -7.52
CA ARG A 158 1.47 10.57 -8.50
C ARG A 158 1.43 11.95 -7.86
N PHE A 159 0.63 12.12 -6.83
CA PHE A 159 0.58 13.34 -6.05
C PHE A 159 1.84 13.48 -5.19
N THR A 160 2.13 12.48 -4.37
CA THR A 160 3.21 12.57 -3.37
C THR A 160 4.61 12.57 -4.01
N SER A 161 4.85 11.84 -5.10
CA SER A 161 6.16 11.83 -5.77
C SER A 161 6.49 13.18 -6.42
N ALA A 162 5.50 13.89 -6.96
CA ALA A 162 5.71 15.21 -7.51
C ALA A 162 6.10 16.21 -6.41
N ILE A 163 5.39 16.22 -5.28
CA ILE A 163 5.66 17.13 -4.17
C ILE A 163 7.00 16.81 -3.50
N THR A 164 7.28 15.53 -3.23
CA THR A 164 8.54 15.09 -2.62
C THR A 164 9.75 15.47 -3.49
N THR A 165 9.57 15.51 -4.80
CA THR A 165 10.64 15.93 -5.71
C THR A 165 10.96 17.41 -5.57
N LEU A 166 9.93 18.25 -5.48
CA LEU A 166 10.09 19.71 -5.35
C LEU A 166 10.47 20.13 -3.92
N ILE A 167 9.88 19.47 -2.92
CA ILE A 167 10.02 19.78 -1.49
C ILE A 167 10.50 18.51 -0.78
N PRO A 168 11.82 18.35 -0.52
CA PRO A 168 12.38 17.16 0.12
C PRO A 168 11.76 16.83 1.47
N ASP A 169 11.49 17.85 2.28
CA ASP A 169 10.94 17.69 3.64
C ASP A 169 9.54 17.06 3.64
N PHE A 170 8.84 17.12 2.50
CA PHE A 170 7.56 16.44 2.35
C PHE A 170 7.66 14.91 2.54
N ALA A 171 8.82 14.30 2.23
CA ALA A 171 9.04 12.88 2.49
C ALA A 171 8.95 12.55 3.99
N GLN A 172 9.46 13.43 4.85
CA GLN A 172 9.37 13.25 6.31
C GLN A 172 7.94 13.45 6.81
N LEU A 173 7.25 14.48 6.32
CA LEU A 173 5.83 14.69 6.62
C LEU A 173 4.98 13.50 6.21
N LEU A 174 5.25 12.94 5.02
CA LEU A 174 4.56 11.75 4.54
C LEU A 174 4.81 10.54 5.48
N GLY A 175 6.05 10.36 5.96
CA GLY A 175 6.39 9.30 6.91
C GLY A 175 5.62 9.44 8.22
N ILE A 176 5.53 10.65 8.78
CA ILE A 176 4.75 10.94 9.98
C ILE A 176 3.26 10.68 9.72
N ALA A 177 2.74 11.14 8.59
CA ALA A 177 1.34 10.92 8.22
C ALA A 177 1.02 9.42 8.09
N MET A 178 1.89 8.62 7.44
CA MET A 178 1.71 7.17 7.34
C MET A 178 1.75 6.49 8.71
N GLN A 179 2.61 6.95 9.63
CA GLN A 179 2.62 6.44 11.00
C GLN A 179 1.32 6.77 11.76
N LEU A 180 0.77 7.96 11.59
CA LEU A 180 -0.53 8.32 12.15
C LEU A 180 -1.66 7.48 11.55
N PHE A 181 -1.68 7.29 10.23
CA PHE A 181 -2.66 6.43 9.56
C PHE A 181 -2.59 4.98 10.04
N PHE A 182 -1.41 4.46 10.41
CA PHE A 182 -1.29 3.13 11.00
C PHE A 182 -2.13 2.98 12.27
N TRP A 183 -2.08 3.98 13.15
CA TRP A 183 -2.84 3.95 14.40
C TRP A 183 -4.33 4.22 14.22
N PHE A 184 -4.70 5.08 13.28
CA PHE A 184 -6.10 5.36 12.98
C PHE A 184 -6.78 4.25 12.17
N THR A 185 -6.01 3.49 11.39
CA THR A 185 -6.57 2.36 10.65
C THR A 185 -6.74 1.15 11.59
N PRO A 186 -7.87 0.44 11.56
CA PRO A 186 -8.13 -0.70 12.45
C PRO A 186 -7.35 -1.94 12.02
N ILE A 187 -6.00 -1.90 12.14
CA ILE A 187 -5.09 -2.98 11.81
C ILE A 187 -4.96 -3.93 13.00
N ILE A 188 -4.69 -3.36 14.19
CA ILE A 188 -4.41 -4.08 15.44
C ILE A 188 -5.66 -4.15 16.32
N TRP A 189 -6.55 -3.20 16.19
CA TRP A 189 -7.75 -3.01 16.99
C TRP A 189 -9.02 -3.15 16.13
N ASN A 190 -10.16 -3.44 16.77
CA ASN A 190 -11.43 -3.67 16.08
C ASN A 190 -12.28 -2.38 16.05
N LEU A 191 -12.89 -2.08 14.88
CA LEU A 191 -13.82 -0.94 14.70
C LEU A 191 -14.98 -0.92 15.71
N ASN A 192 -15.38 -2.08 16.24
CA ASN A 192 -16.42 -2.18 17.25
C ASN A 192 -16.04 -1.49 18.59
N MET A 193 -14.75 -1.27 18.84
CA MET A 193 -14.29 -0.51 20.01
C MET A 193 -14.72 0.95 19.98
N VAL A 194 -15.13 1.46 18.82
CA VAL A 194 -15.54 2.87 18.60
C VAL A 194 -17.05 3.00 18.42
N ASP A 195 -17.83 1.96 18.70
CA ASP A 195 -19.31 1.97 18.54
C ASP A 195 -20.00 3.04 19.41
N GLY A 196 -19.41 3.38 20.57
CA GLY A 196 -19.87 4.51 21.41
C GLY A 196 -19.72 5.89 20.76
N HIS A 197 -18.98 6.01 19.64
CA HIS A 197 -18.71 7.26 18.94
C HIS A 197 -19.00 7.15 17.43
N PRO A 198 -20.27 7.13 17.01
CA PRO A 198 -20.64 6.81 15.61
C PRO A 198 -20.04 7.77 14.59
N LYS A 199 -19.87 9.06 14.93
CA LYS A 199 -19.22 10.04 14.04
C LYS A 199 -17.76 9.69 13.77
N ILE A 200 -17.01 9.29 14.81
CA ILE A 200 -15.61 8.90 14.68
C ILE A 200 -15.50 7.62 13.83
N LYS A 201 -16.36 6.63 14.12
CA LYS A 201 -16.43 5.39 13.33
C LYS A 201 -16.65 5.69 11.85
N THR A 202 -17.62 6.53 11.51
CA THR A 202 -17.90 6.90 10.11
C THR A 202 -16.72 7.59 9.46
N ILE A 203 -16.05 8.53 10.13
CA ILE A 203 -14.86 9.22 9.61
C ILE A 203 -13.74 8.21 9.31
N LEU A 204 -13.47 7.29 10.22
CA LEU A 204 -12.45 6.26 10.04
C LEU A 204 -12.80 5.35 8.86
N MET A 205 -14.05 4.91 8.74
CA MET A 205 -14.53 4.07 7.63
C MET A 205 -14.46 4.77 6.27
N CYS A 206 -14.58 6.10 6.23
CA CYS A 206 -14.41 6.88 4.99
C CYS A 206 -12.96 7.02 4.54
N THR A 207 -11.98 6.65 5.36
CA THR A 207 -10.56 6.71 4.95
C THR A 207 -10.23 5.59 3.96
N PRO A 208 -9.53 5.88 2.85
CA PRO A 208 -9.14 4.85 1.88
C PRO A 208 -8.28 3.73 2.49
N PHE A 209 -7.45 4.05 3.48
CA PHE A 209 -6.62 3.07 4.18
C PHE A 209 -7.46 2.06 4.95
N THR A 210 -8.46 2.53 5.70
CA THR A 210 -9.39 1.64 6.42
C THR A 210 -10.17 0.76 5.46
N TYR A 211 -10.66 1.33 4.34
CA TYR A 211 -11.39 0.57 3.33
C TYR A 211 -10.56 -0.60 2.78
N LEU A 212 -9.29 -0.35 2.41
CA LEU A 212 -8.42 -1.38 1.83
C LEU A 212 -8.00 -2.43 2.86
N VAL A 213 -7.64 -2.01 4.07
CA VAL A 213 -7.19 -2.91 5.15
C VAL A 213 -8.32 -3.81 5.64
N THR A 214 -9.50 -3.23 5.88
CA THR A 214 -10.68 -4.02 6.31
C THR A 214 -11.21 -4.88 5.18
N GLY A 215 -11.25 -4.37 3.95
CA GLY A 215 -11.66 -5.17 2.80
C GLY A 215 -10.76 -6.38 2.54
N MET A 216 -9.44 -6.26 2.77
CA MET A 216 -8.55 -7.41 2.71
C MET A 216 -8.86 -8.43 3.81
N ARG A 217 -9.17 -7.98 5.02
CA ARG A 217 -9.61 -8.85 6.12
C ARG A 217 -10.92 -9.56 5.81
N GLU A 218 -11.92 -8.83 5.30
CA GLU A 218 -13.22 -9.36 4.90
C GLU A 218 -13.10 -10.46 3.85
N ALA A 219 -12.11 -10.37 2.94
CA ALA A 219 -11.87 -11.42 1.96
C ALA A 219 -11.59 -12.79 2.60
N PHE A 220 -11.06 -12.83 3.83
CA PHE A 220 -10.72 -14.07 4.54
C PHE A 220 -11.78 -14.51 5.55
N ILE A 221 -12.53 -13.56 6.14
CA ILE A 221 -13.40 -13.83 7.30
C ILE A 221 -14.88 -13.81 6.92
N ASP A 222 -15.21 -13.39 5.69
CA ASP A 222 -16.59 -13.23 5.18
C ASP A 222 -17.48 -12.31 6.06
N GLU A 223 -16.86 -11.45 6.85
CA GLU A 223 -17.54 -10.36 7.58
C GLU A 223 -17.63 -9.13 6.67
N SER A 224 -18.70 -9.05 5.90
CA SER A 224 -18.92 -7.92 4.98
C SER A 224 -19.35 -6.65 5.69
N ILE A 225 -18.41 -6.00 6.41
CA ILE A 225 -18.67 -4.74 7.11
C ILE A 225 -18.61 -3.54 6.15
N ILE A 226 -17.71 -3.56 5.19
CA ILE A 226 -17.43 -2.41 4.32
C ILE A 226 -17.82 -2.67 2.87
N THR A 227 -17.50 -3.84 2.32
CA THR A 227 -17.64 -4.09 0.88
C THR A 227 -19.02 -4.53 0.45
N ALA A 228 -19.69 -5.41 1.20
CA ALA A 228 -20.96 -5.99 0.77
C ALA A 228 -22.21 -5.25 1.31
N ASN A 229 -22.15 -4.72 2.55
CA ASN A 229 -23.33 -4.12 3.17
C ASN A 229 -23.41 -2.60 3.07
N ASN A 230 -22.33 -1.89 2.73
CA ASN A 230 -22.29 -0.44 2.65
C ASN A 230 -21.65 0.06 1.36
N GLY A 231 -22.37 -0.04 0.24
CA GLY A 231 -21.96 0.55 -1.04
C GLY A 231 -21.51 2.02 -0.95
N MET A 232 -21.95 2.74 0.08
CA MET A 232 -21.52 4.11 0.37
C MET A 232 -19.99 4.22 0.56
N PHE A 233 -19.38 3.36 1.36
CA PHE A 233 -17.92 3.43 1.60
C PHE A 233 -17.11 3.07 0.36
N THR A 234 -17.63 2.14 -0.45
CA THR A 234 -17.04 1.83 -1.76
C THR A 234 -17.10 3.04 -2.69
N ILE A 235 -18.24 3.74 -2.73
CA ILE A 235 -18.37 4.98 -3.54
C ILE A 235 -17.41 6.05 -3.04
N VAL A 236 -17.35 6.28 -1.72
CA VAL A 236 -16.43 7.26 -1.10
C VAL A 236 -14.98 6.95 -1.44
N PHE A 237 -14.57 5.68 -1.32
CA PHE A 237 -13.22 5.24 -1.68
C PHE A 237 -12.87 5.56 -3.14
N TRP A 238 -13.75 5.21 -4.08
CA TRP A 238 -13.51 5.47 -5.49
C TRP A 238 -13.53 6.95 -5.83
N VAL A 239 -14.42 7.72 -5.24
CA VAL A 239 -14.47 9.19 -5.43
C VAL A 239 -13.17 9.83 -4.95
N ILE A 240 -12.70 9.49 -3.74
CA ILE A 240 -11.42 10.01 -3.22
C ILE A 240 -10.27 9.59 -4.13
N THR A 241 -10.23 8.33 -4.56
CA THR A 241 -9.17 7.81 -5.43
C THR A 241 -9.14 8.52 -6.78
N ILE A 242 -10.30 8.77 -7.39
CA ILE A 242 -10.41 9.52 -8.66
C ILE A 242 -9.96 10.96 -8.47
N ILE A 243 -10.39 11.65 -7.41
CA ILE A 243 -9.98 13.02 -7.12
C ILE A 243 -8.46 13.09 -6.95
N LEU A 244 -7.88 12.17 -6.17
CA LEU A 244 -6.43 12.08 -5.96
C LEU A 244 -5.68 11.83 -7.27
N PHE A 245 -6.21 10.96 -8.13
CA PHE A 245 -5.61 10.69 -9.44
C PHE A 245 -5.62 11.91 -10.35
N LEU A 246 -6.75 12.59 -10.45
CA LEU A 246 -6.89 13.78 -11.31
C LEU A 246 -5.99 14.92 -10.82
N TRP A 247 -6.04 15.19 -9.52
CA TRP A 247 -5.23 16.22 -8.89
C TRP A 247 -3.74 15.91 -8.92
N GLY A 248 -3.37 14.68 -8.55
CA GLY A 248 -1.98 14.22 -8.62
C GLY A 248 -1.42 14.25 -10.04
N ASN A 249 -2.22 13.85 -11.03
CA ASN A 249 -1.81 13.93 -12.42
C ASN A 249 -1.64 15.38 -12.92
N HIS A 250 -2.50 16.29 -12.47
CA HIS A 250 -2.37 17.73 -12.78
C HIS A 250 -1.06 18.31 -12.20
N ILE A 251 -0.82 18.09 -10.92
CA ILE A 251 0.40 18.55 -10.24
C ILE A 251 1.64 17.93 -10.89
N PHE A 252 1.65 16.62 -11.10
CA PHE A 252 2.78 15.92 -11.71
C PHE A 252 3.15 16.50 -13.09
N LYS A 253 2.14 16.73 -13.93
CA LYS A 253 2.37 17.33 -15.26
C LYS A 253 2.94 18.74 -15.20
N LYS A 254 2.45 19.57 -14.27
CA LYS A 254 2.93 20.93 -14.07
C LYS A 254 4.38 20.93 -13.57
N SER A 255 4.67 20.09 -12.58
CA SER A 255 5.98 20.02 -11.92
C SER A 255 7.06 19.29 -12.75
N LYS A 256 6.65 18.47 -13.71
CA LYS A 256 7.57 17.66 -14.52
C LYS A 256 8.65 18.48 -15.24
N LYS A 257 8.36 19.73 -15.60
CA LYS A 257 9.30 20.63 -16.26
C LYS A 257 10.42 21.07 -15.32
N ASP A 258 10.11 21.20 -14.04
CA ASP A 258 11.01 21.73 -13.00
C ASP A 258 11.85 20.62 -12.36
N PHE A 259 11.53 19.33 -12.60
CA PHE A 259 12.24 18.21 -11.95
C PHE A 259 13.73 18.16 -12.29
N ALA A 260 14.11 18.46 -13.52
CA ALA A 260 15.51 18.43 -13.93
C ALA A 260 16.33 19.55 -13.28
N ASP A 261 15.69 20.67 -12.97
CA ASP A 261 16.35 21.86 -12.39
C ASP A 261 16.53 21.71 -10.86
N VAL A 262 15.64 20.95 -10.20
CA VAL A 262 15.64 20.77 -8.74
C VAL A 262 16.47 19.56 -8.30
N LEU A 263 16.73 18.60 -9.19
CA LEU A 263 17.47 17.37 -8.94
C LEU A 263 18.93 17.47 -9.33
#